data_bb95dc3eb07afb1802d99a2548a08c28
#
_entry.id   bb95dc3eb07afb1802d99a2548a08c28
#
_cell.length_a   1.000
_cell.length_b   1.000
_cell.length_c   1.000
_cell.angle_alpha   90.00
_cell.angle_beta   90.00
_cell.angle_gamma   90.00
#
_symmetry.space_group_name_H-M   'P 1'
#
loop_
_entity.id
_entity.type
_entity.pdbx_description
1 polymer ?
#
loop_
_entity_poly.entity_id
_entity_poly.type
_entity_poly.pdbx_seq_one_letter_code
_entity_poly.pdbx_strand_id
1 'polypeptide(L)' 'MAGGVIVGVLRERHADHIVLRDGTRVFLSVKQAATEFVIGTSLTVAYTVKKGGKKMADDIWRSD' A
#
# COMPACT_ATOMS: atom_id res chain seq x y z
N MET A 1 16.94 4.88 8.01
CA MET A 1 15.88 4.32 7.19
C MET A 1 14.57 4.96 7.53
N ALA A 2 13.79 5.26 6.52
CA ALA A 2 12.49 5.92 6.71
C ALA A 2 11.36 4.91 6.51
N GLY A 3 10.29 5.11 7.22
CA GLY A 3 9.10 4.32 7.10
C GLY A 3 7.96 5.02 7.82
N GLY A 4 6.80 4.43 7.79
CA GLY A 4 5.65 5.01 8.45
C GLY A 4 4.40 4.19 8.25
N VAL A 5 3.29 4.77 8.66
CA VAL A 5 1.97 4.19 8.52
C VAL A 5 1.07 5.21 7.83
N ILE A 6 0.34 4.77 6.83
CA ILE A 6 -0.58 5.62 6.08
C ILE A 6 -1.94 4.96 6.05
N VAL A 7 -2.99 5.76 6.16
CA VAL A 7 -4.37 5.29 6.03
C VAL A 7 -4.98 5.97 4.80
N GLY A 8 -5.61 5.19 3.96
CA GLY A 8 -6.24 5.73 2.76
C GLY A 8 -7.20 4.75 2.12
N VAL A 9 -8.02 5.28 1.22
CA VAL A 9 -8.98 4.47 0.49
C VAL A 9 -8.31 3.96 -0.78
N LEU A 10 -8.44 2.67 -1.03
CA LEU A 10 -7.87 2.03 -2.22
C LEU A 10 -8.60 2.52 -3.46
N ARG A 11 -7.86 3.13 -4.40
CA ARG A 11 -8.38 3.62 -5.67
C ARG A 11 -8.05 2.70 -6.83
N GLU A 12 -6.81 2.17 -6.86
CA GLU A 12 -6.36 1.30 -7.94
C GLU A 12 -5.54 0.15 -7.36
N ARG A 13 -5.68 -1.01 -8.00
CA ARG A 13 -4.92 -2.20 -7.64
C ARG A 13 -4.23 -2.73 -8.89
N HIS A 14 -2.91 -2.70 -8.89
CA HIS A 14 -2.09 -3.21 -9.98
C HIS A 14 -1.35 -4.47 -9.54
N ALA A 15 -0.66 -5.14 -10.46
CA ALA A 15 -0.01 -6.41 -10.18
C ALA A 15 1.04 -6.30 -9.05
N ASP A 16 1.75 -5.18 -8.99
CA ASP A 16 2.87 -4.98 -8.07
C ASP A 16 2.72 -3.79 -7.13
N HIS A 17 1.62 -3.04 -7.23
CA HIS A 17 1.43 -1.87 -6.38
C HIS A 17 -0.05 -1.51 -6.27
N ILE A 18 -0.35 -0.65 -5.31
CA ILE A 18 -1.67 -0.05 -5.16
C ILE A 18 -1.53 1.46 -5.18
N VAL A 19 -2.63 2.14 -5.54
CA VAL A 19 -2.72 3.60 -5.51
C VAL A 19 -3.88 3.97 -4.60
N LEU A 20 -3.62 4.81 -3.62
CA LEU A 20 -4.64 5.30 -2.71
C LEU A 20 -5.33 6.53 -3.33
N ARG A 21 -6.46 6.93 -2.75
CA ARG A 21 -7.28 8.04 -3.27
C ARG A 21 -6.50 9.34 -3.40
N ASP A 22 -5.55 9.59 -2.49
CA ASP A 22 -4.73 10.81 -2.51
C ASP A 22 -3.59 10.78 -3.52
N GLY A 23 -3.45 9.67 -4.27
CA GLY A 23 -2.40 9.50 -5.27
C GLY A 23 -1.17 8.78 -4.74
N THR A 24 -1.13 8.43 -3.47
CA THR A 24 0.01 7.71 -2.89
C THR A 24 0.12 6.32 -3.51
N ARG A 25 1.32 6.00 -4.03
CA ARG A 25 1.61 4.69 -4.60
C ARG A 25 2.42 3.88 -3.59
N VAL A 26 1.98 2.66 -3.33
CA VAL A 26 2.67 1.75 -2.42
C VAL A 26 2.91 0.43 -3.16
N PHE A 27 4.15 -0.01 -3.19
CA PHE A 27 4.51 -1.27 -3.85
C PHE A 27 4.27 -2.44 -2.92
N LEU A 28 3.85 -3.55 -3.49
CA LEU A 28 3.48 -4.76 -2.75
C LEU A 28 4.64 -5.76 -2.74
N SER A 29 4.80 -6.46 -1.61
CA SER A 29 5.68 -7.62 -1.56
C SER A 29 5.01 -8.78 -2.30
N VAL A 30 5.76 -9.85 -2.53
CA VAL A 30 5.24 -11.05 -3.19
C VAL A 30 4.00 -11.58 -2.45
N LYS A 31 4.07 -11.60 -1.13
CA LYS A 31 2.97 -12.06 -0.29
C LYS A 31 1.72 -11.20 -0.48
N GLN A 32 1.88 -9.89 -0.48
CA GLN A 32 0.75 -8.96 -0.63
C GLN A 32 0.24 -8.92 -2.06
N ALA A 33 1.11 -9.13 -3.04
CA ALA A 33 0.69 -9.18 -4.43
C ALA A 33 -0.25 -10.35 -4.71
N ALA A 34 -0.21 -11.39 -3.88
CA ALA A 34 -1.12 -12.53 -3.98
C ALA A 34 -2.44 -12.31 -3.23
N THR A 35 -2.56 -11.22 -2.49
CA THR A 35 -3.75 -10.91 -1.69
C THR A 35 -4.72 -10.09 -2.52
N GLU A 36 -6.01 -10.37 -2.41
CA GLU A 36 -7.04 -9.56 -3.05
C GLU A 36 -7.37 -8.35 -2.17
N PHE A 37 -7.46 -7.21 -2.80
CA PHE A 37 -7.89 -5.97 -2.17
C PHE A 37 -9.08 -5.41 -2.92
N VAL A 38 -10.08 -4.93 -2.21
CA VAL A 38 -11.30 -4.39 -2.81
C VAL A 38 -11.18 -2.88 -2.97
N ILE A 39 -11.38 -2.40 -4.20
CA ILE A 39 -11.39 -0.97 -4.50
C ILE A 39 -12.47 -0.28 -3.66
N GLY A 40 -12.14 0.86 -3.06
CA GLY A 40 -13.05 1.60 -2.22
C GLY A 40 -12.94 1.29 -0.73
N THR A 41 -12.12 0.30 -0.36
CA THR A 41 -11.91 -0.07 1.03
C THR A 41 -10.85 0.83 1.66
N SER A 42 -11.09 1.27 2.89
CA SER A 42 -10.09 2.00 3.66
C SER A 42 -9.03 1.03 4.19
N LEU A 43 -7.78 1.34 3.90
CA LEU A 43 -6.65 0.47 4.27
C LEU A 43 -5.67 1.24 5.15
N THR A 44 -5.05 0.51 6.07
CA THR A 44 -3.89 0.98 6.82
C THR A 44 -2.67 0.24 6.28
N VAL A 45 -1.65 0.99 5.89
CA VAL A 45 -0.44 0.44 5.29
C VAL A 45 0.77 0.84 6.11
N ALA A 46 1.47 -0.15 6.63
CA ALA A 46 2.79 0.05 7.22
C ALA A 46 3.81 -0.12 6.10
N TYR A 47 4.71 0.85 5.93
CA TYR A 47 5.63 0.83 4.80
C TYR A 47 7.04 1.23 5.23
N THR A 48 8.01 0.85 4.40
CA THR A 48 9.40 1.30 4.50
C THR A 48 9.75 2.00 3.19
N VAL A 49 10.43 3.13 3.30
CA VAL A 49 10.88 3.86 2.11
C VAL A 49 12.21 3.25 1.66
N LYS A 50 12.22 2.78 0.43
CA LYS A 50 13.40 2.20 -0.20
C LYS A 50 14.15 3.26 -0.99
N LYS A 51 15.29 2.88 -1.55
CA LYS A 51 16.12 3.73 -2.38
C LYS A 51 15.27 4.37 -3.49
N GLY A 52 15.46 5.66 -3.71
CA GLY A 52 14.69 6.39 -4.71
C GLY A 52 13.32 6.87 -4.24
N GLY A 53 13.01 6.75 -2.96
CA GLY A 53 11.74 7.21 -2.39
C GLY A 53 10.59 6.23 -2.59
N LYS A 54 10.88 4.99 -3.00
CA LYS A 54 9.87 3.97 -3.25
C LYS A 54 9.31 3.45 -1.94
N LYS A 55 8.00 3.54 -1.76
CA LYS A 55 7.32 3.00 -0.57
C LYS A 55 6.99 1.54 -0.79
N MET A 56 7.53 0.67 0.05
CA MET A 56 7.27 -0.76 0.03
C MET A 56 6.40 -1.13 1.22
N ALA A 57 5.29 -1.79 0.99
CA ALA A 57 4.40 -2.21 2.06
C ALA A 57 5.04 -3.34 2.87
N ASP A 58 5.14 -3.12 4.18
CA ASP A 58 5.55 -4.17 5.11
C ASP A 58 4.33 -4.97 5.55
N ASP A 59 3.20 -4.29 5.70
CA ASP A 59 1.94 -4.92 6.06
C ASP A 59 0.77 -4.04 5.61
N ILE A 60 -0.35 -4.65 5.29
CA ILE A 60 -1.57 -3.95 4.87
C ILE A 60 -2.77 -4.62 5.52
N TRP A 61 -3.65 -3.82 6.12
CA TRP A 61 -4.88 -4.35 6.70
C TRP A 61 -6.01 -3.33 6.57
N ARG A 62 -7.24 -3.80 6.77
CA ARG A 62 -8.41 -2.91 6.69
C ARG A 62 -8.46 -2.02 7.93
N SER A 63 -8.85 -0.76 7.70
CA SER A 63 -8.85 0.27 8.74
C SER A 63 -10.21 0.45 9.42
N ASP A 64 -11.16 -0.39 9.15
CA ASP A 64 -12.51 -0.23 9.71
C ASP A 64 -12.66 -0.79 11.12
#